data_1e56979c210cf86963b7950032fe6b02
#
_entry.id   1e56979c210cf86963b7950032fe6b02
#
_cell.length_a   1.000
_cell.length_b   1.000
_cell.length_c   1.000
_cell.angle_alpha   90.00
_cell.angle_beta   90.00
_cell.angle_gamma   90.00
#
_symmetry.space_group_name_H-M   'P 1'
#
loop_
_entity.id
_entity.type
_entity.pdbx_description
1 polymer ?
#
loop_
_entity_poly.entity_id
_entity_poly.type
_entity_poly.pdbx_seq_one_letter_code
_entity_poly.pdbx_strand_id
1 'polypeptide(L)'
;MKLTKLQIHKYRGVAPGTELLFSPSLNLVLGNNGTGRTTLLELLSIVLCSDFSGLGQEEFSLEYDLELPGMDIHVTARNERRTGPVQLEGGLGDNAALSRLRAKEAPPVFEPLIEAALRLEAPDSQVVVRANASGLFCEVDGQSAYARRMQWSVLDRSVWTLIFMVAQFIAPEVKDRLKELLRRTFLLGPSRFDEALGMFEHIGTIRYAMEMRAGEVFPLGLMALPTWMPGWLRARVERESPGTVIEFPHHELEGNFLGRFVSLAGFASGKLRVEVLEKRTFEDGGRLGFGQFGFQFTRKDGTELTQAQLGHGQKRLLSFLYYLDVNEDFAVADELANGLQPRWVEACLREIGGRQAFLTSQNPLLFEYISFASTGDIRASLIHCDIGLRAGREWLVWTHPTGESAERLYEAIRARQRPLGELLRAHGLW
;
A
#
# COMPACT_ATOMS: atom_id res chain seq x y z
N MET A 1 -3.76 -10.04 -5.25
CA MET A 1 -4.31 -8.78 -5.82
C MET A 1 -3.30 -8.18 -6.77
N LYS A 2 -3.73 -7.67 -7.94
CA LYS A 2 -2.88 -6.97 -8.91
C LYS A 2 -3.59 -5.70 -9.38
N LEU A 3 -2.86 -4.58 -9.44
CA LEU A 3 -3.30 -3.36 -10.11
C LEU A 3 -2.99 -3.52 -11.59
N THR A 4 -4.01 -3.47 -12.44
CA THR A 4 -3.84 -3.68 -13.88
C THR A 4 -3.82 -2.37 -14.65
N LYS A 5 -4.59 -1.39 -14.18
CA LYS A 5 -4.76 -0.09 -14.85
C LYS A 5 -4.94 1.04 -13.83
N LEU A 6 -4.41 2.22 -14.15
CA LEU A 6 -4.67 3.47 -13.44
C LEU A 6 -4.86 4.59 -14.46
N GLN A 7 -5.99 5.29 -14.39
CA GLN A 7 -6.28 6.47 -15.18
C GLN A 7 -6.41 7.70 -14.26
N ILE A 8 -5.67 8.75 -14.58
CA ILE A 8 -5.58 9.96 -13.77
C ILE A 8 -6.21 11.11 -14.54
N HIS A 9 -7.39 11.55 -14.10
CA HIS A 9 -8.06 12.72 -14.66
C HIS A 9 -7.57 14.01 -13.98
N LYS A 10 -7.31 13.93 -12.66
CA LYS A 10 -6.78 15.01 -11.85
C LYS A 10 -6.03 14.45 -10.63
N TYR A 11 -4.77 14.83 -10.49
CA TYR A 11 -4.00 14.54 -9.28
C TYR A 11 -2.77 15.46 -9.23
N ARG A 12 -2.68 16.34 -8.25
CA ARG A 12 -1.57 17.28 -8.05
C ARG A 12 -1.10 17.91 -9.38
N GLY A 13 0.19 17.84 -9.71
CA GLY A 13 0.79 18.35 -10.96
C GLY A 13 0.86 17.32 -12.10
N VAL A 14 0.15 16.20 -12.02
CA VAL A 14 0.16 15.15 -13.06
C VAL A 14 -0.67 15.60 -14.27
N ALA A 15 -0.18 15.33 -15.48
CA ALA A 15 -0.87 15.66 -16.72
C ALA A 15 -2.24 14.96 -16.78
N PRO A 16 -3.35 15.69 -16.95
CA PRO A 16 -4.68 15.10 -17.05
C PRO A 16 -4.77 14.10 -18.20
N GLY A 17 -5.48 12.99 -17.99
CA GLY A 17 -5.64 11.93 -18.97
C GLY A 17 -4.44 10.95 -19.02
N THR A 18 -3.54 11.00 -18.04
CA THR A 18 -2.48 9.99 -17.89
C THR A 18 -3.09 8.62 -17.64
N GLU A 19 -2.75 7.66 -18.49
CA GLU A 19 -3.14 6.25 -18.34
C GLU A 19 -1.90 5.39 -18.21
N LEU A 20 -1.88 4.51 -17.20
CA LEU A 20 -0.82 3.56 -16.94
C LEU A 20 -1.39 2.14 -16.89
N LEU A 21 -0.73 1.22 -17.59
CA LEU A 21 -1.00 -0.21 -17.57
C LEU A 21 0.15 -0.91 -16.88
N PHE A 22 -0.13 -1.81 -15.95
CA PHE A 22 0.92 -2.36 -15.09
C PHE A 22 1.21 -3.83 -15.40
N SER A 23 2.51 -4.16 -15.34
CA SER A 23 2.95 -5.54 -15.32
C SER A 23 2.44 -6.24 -14.05
N PRO A 24 1.97 -7.48 -14.10
CA PRO A 24 1.55 -8.22 -12.91
C PRO A 24 2.72 -8.61 -11.99
N SER A 25 3.97 -8.40 -12.43
CA SER A 25 5.18 -8.73 -11.70
C SER A 25 5.99 -7.48 -11.32
N LEU A 26 6.88 -7.02 -12.17
CA LEU A 26 7.79 -5.91 -11.89
C LEU A 26 7.40 -4.66 -12.68
N ASN A 27 7.34 -3.53 -11.99
CA ASN A 27 7.17 -2.20 -12.56
C ASN A 27 8.31 -1.30 -12.04
N LEU A 28 9.15 -0.82 -12.95
CA LEU A 28 10.26 0.08 -12.65
C LEU A 28 9.86 1.51 -12.97
N VAL A 29 9.84 2.36 -11.96
CA VAL A 29 9.56 3.78 -12.08
C VAL A 29 10.88 4.53 -12.23
N LEU A 30 11.11 5.05 -13.42
CA LEU A 30 12.37 5.67 -13.85
C LEU A 30 12.18 7.16 -14.11
N GLY A 31 13.26 7.93 -14.09
CA GLY A 31 13.25 9.35 -14.37
C GLY A 31 14.24 10.13 -13.52
N ASN A 32 14.48 11.38 -13.85
CA ASN A 32 15.36 12.28 -13.12
C ASN A 32 14.75 12.73 -11.77
N ASN A 33 15.55 13.42 -10.95
CA ASN A 33 15.05 14.04 -9.73
C ASN A 33 14.01 15.12 -10.04
N GLY A 34 12.94 15.15 -9.26
CA GLY A 34 11.87 16.13 -9.42
C GLY A 34 10.79 15.75 -10.46
N THR A 35 10.93 14.64 -11.19
CA THR A 35 9.95 14.19 -12.21
C THR A 35 8.72 13.49 -11.63
N GLY A 36 8.59 13.43 -10.30
CA GLY A 36 7.42 12.88 -9.63
C GLY A 36 7.42 11.36 -9.41
N ARG A 37 8.59 10.69 -9.41
CA ARG A 37 8.70 9.26 -9.09
C ARG A 37 8.10 8.91 -7.74
N THR A 38 8.50 9.62 -6.68
CA THR A 38 7.94 9.44 -5.32
C THR A 38 6.45 9.74 -5.28
N THR A 39 5.99 10.77 -6.01
CA THR A 39 4.56 11.11 -6.12
C THR A 39 3.76 9.97 -6.78
N LEU A 40 4.33 9.31 -7.80
CA LEU A 40 3.71 8.13 -8.41
C LEU A 40 3.66 6.96 -7.42
N LEU A 41 4.75 6.66 -6.70
CA LEU A 41 4.74 5.61 -5.69
C LEU A 41 3.76 5.88 -4.54
N GLU A 42 3.61 7.14 -4.10
CA GLU A 42 2.57 7.54 -3.14
C GLU A 42 1.17 7.24 -3.68
N LEU A 43 0.90 7.64 -4.93
CA LEU A 43 -0.39 7.39 -5.56
C LEU A 43 -0.67 5.88 -5.71
N LEU A 44 0.33 5.11 -6.16
CA LEU A 44 0.21 3.65 -6.28
C LEU A 44 -0.08 2.99 -4.92
N SER A 45 0.56 3.47 -3.86
CA SER A 45 0.30 3.02 -2.50
C SER A 45 -1.15 3.28 -2.07
N ILE A 46 -1.66 4.50 -2.30
CA ILE A 46 -3.05 4.89 -2.01
C ILE A 46 -4.03 3.99 -2.79
N VAL A 47 -3.78 3.77 -4.07
CA VAL A 47 -4.62 2.96 -4.96
C VAL A 47 -4.61 1.48 -4.57
N LEU A 48 -3.44 0.91 -4.29
CA LEU A 48 -3.31 -0.50 -3.86
C LEU A 48 -3.99 -0.75 -2.52
N CYS A 49 -3.90 0.19 -1.58
CA CYS A 49 -4.62 0.12 -0.30
C CYS A 49 -6.07 0.59 -0.44
N SER A 50 -6.43 1.22 -1.55
CA SER A 50 -7.74 1.84 -1.80
C SER A 50 -8.17 2.76 -0.65
N ASP A 51 -7.20 3.50 -0.08
CA ASP A 51 -7.40 4.39 1.07
C ASP A 51 -7.05 5.84 0.69
N PHE A 52 -8.08 6.66 0.54
CA PHE A 52 -7.99 8.06 0.13
C PHE A 52 -8.08 9.04 1.32
N SER A 53 -8.03 8.56 2.56
CA SER A 53 -8.21 9.40 3.77
C SER A 53 -7.19 10.54 3.86
N GLY A 54 -5.95 10.31 3.38
CA GLY A 54 -4.91 11.33 3.29
C GLY A 54 -5.19 12.45 2.27
N LEU A 55 -6.13 12.27 1.34
CA LEU A 55 -6.45 13.21 0.26
C LEU A 55 -7.72 14.04 0.51
N GLY A 56 -8.26 14.03 1.73
CA GLY A 56 -9.52 14.71 2.06
C GLY A 56 -9.52 16.23 1.81
N GLN A 57 -8.36 16.86 1.74
CA GLN A 57 -8.19 18.30 1.48
C GLN A 57 -7.59 18.59 0.08
N GLU A 58 -7.42 17.57 -0.75
CA GLU A 58 -6.87 17.69 -2.11
C GLU A 58 -7.95 17.39 -3.16
N GLU A 59 -7.87 18.09 -4.30
CA GLU A 59 -8.68 17.74 -5.47
C GLU A 59 -8.03 16.59 -6.23
N PHE A 60 -8.80 15.52 -6.46
CA PHE A 60 -8.37 14.42 -7.31
C PHE A 60 -9.54 13.77 -8.05
N SER A 61 -9.24 13.08 -9.14
CA SER A 61 -10.17 12.24 -9.89
C SER A 61 -9.39 11.12 -10.58
N LEU A 62 -9.69 9.89 -10.19
CA LEU A 62 -8.95 8.68 -10.56
C LEU A 62 -9.91 7.54 -10.88
N GLU A 63 -9.50 6.68 -11.82
CA GLU A 63 -10.11 5.38 -12.07
C GLU A 63 -9.02 4.32 -12.08
N TYR A 64 -9.29 3.14 -11.53
CA TYR A 64 -8.33 2.04 -11.53
C TYR A 64 -8.98 0.68 -11.47
N ASP A 65 -8.27 -0.32 -11.98
CA ASP A 65 -8.71 -1.69 -12.03
C ASP A 65 -7.80 -2.57 -11.18
N LEU A 66 -8.41 -3.38 -10.31
CA LEU A 66 -7.74 -4.38 -9.48
C LEU A 66 -8.26 -5.76 -9.84
N GLU A 67 -7.34 -6.70 -10.03
CA GLU A 67 -7.61 -8.12 -10.23
C GLU A 67 -7.26 -8.89 -8.96
N LEU A 68 -8.22 -9.66 -8.45
CA LEU A 68 -8.05 -10.61 -7.36
C LEU A 68 -8.44 -12.01 -7.84
N PRO A 69 -7.93 -13.09 -7.24
CA PRO A 69 -8.37 -14.43 -7.60
C PRO A 69 -9.89 -14.60 -7.46
N GLY A 70 -10.60 -14.67 -8.58
CA GLY A 70 -12.07 -14.82 -8.65
C GLY A 70 -12.88 -13.53 -8.47
N MET A 71 -12.25 -12.35 -8.61
CA MET A 71 -12.94 -11.07 -8.53
C MET A 71 -12.15 -9.97 -9.24
N ASP A 72 -12.82 -9.24 -10.15
CA ASP A 72 -12.32 -7.99 -10.71
C ASP A 72 -13.02 -6.81 -10.05
N ILE A 73 -12.29 -5.73 -9.87
CA ILE A 73 -12.80 -4.51 -9.24
C ILE A 73 -12.40 -3.31 -10.07
N HIS A 74 -13.39 -2.52 -10.48
CA HIS A 74 -13.19 -1.20 -11.03
C HIS A 74 -13.56 -0.16 -9.98
N VAL A 75 -12.67 0.80 -9.72
CA VAL A 75 -12.91 1.86 -8.74
C VAL A 75 -12.80 3.22 -9.40
N THR A 76 -13.82 4.05 -9.21
CA THR A 76 -13.79 5.49 -9.46
C THR A 76 -13.73 6.22 -8.12
N ALA A 77 -12.72 7.05 -7.92
CA ALA A 77 -12.56 7.86 -6.72
C ALA A 77 -12.27 9.31 -7.10
N ARG A 78 -13.03 10.23 -6.52
CA ARG A 78 -12.84 11.66 -6.78
C ARG A 78 -13.16 12.50 -5.55
N ASN A 79 -12.53 13.67 -5.48
CA ASN A 79 -12.78 14.71 -4.50
C ASN A 79 -12.73 16.07 -5.23
N GLU A 80 -13.87 16.55 -5.64
CA GLU A 80 -13.98 17.77 -6.45
C GLU A 80 -14.34 18.95 -5.56
N ARG A 81 -13.73 20.10 -5.82
CA ARG A 81 -14.08 21.33 -5.13
C ARG A 81 -15.43 21.82 -5.62
N ARG A 82 -16.35 22.08 -4.69
CA ARG A 82 -17.64 22.65 -5.02
C ARG A 82 -17.48 24.05 -5.61
N THR A 83 -17.86 24.21 -6.88
CA THR A 83 -17.93 25.48 -7.58
C THR A 83 -19.35 26.03 -7.47
N GLY A 84 -19.61 26.86 -6.47
CA GLY A 84 -20.92 27.50 -6.33
C GLY A 84 -20.99 28.40 -5.09
N PRO A 85 -21.92 29.34 -5.01
CA PRO A 85 -22.09 30.11 -3.81
C PRO A 85 -22.51 29.17 -2.67
N VAL A 86 -21.78 29.19 -1.58
CA VAL A 86 -22.17 28.52 -0.33
C VAL A 86 -23.46 29.21 0.15
N GLN A 87 -24.61 28.60 -0.03
CA GLN A 87 -25.83 29.04 0.65
C GLN A 87 -25.63 28.73 2.12
N LEU A 88 -25.27 29.74 2.89
CA LEU A 88 -25.32 29.67 4.34
C LEU A 88 -26.80 29.68 4.71
N GLU A 89 -27.38 28.52 4.95
CA GLU A 89 -28.72 28.42 5.55
C GLU A 89 -28.65 29.00 6.96
N GLY A 90 -29.38 30.09 7.14
CA GLY A 90 -29.71 30.63 8.44
C GLY A 90 -28.85 31.77 8.99
N GLY A 91 -29.24 33.01 8.72
CA GLY A 91 -28.72 34.18 9.41
C GLY A 91 -29.29 35.48 8.88
N LEU A 92 -30.22 36.06 9.60
CA LEU A 92 -30.78 37.37 9.40
C LEU A 92 -29.72 38.47 9.18
N GLY A 93 -29.79 39.22 8.10
CA GLY A 93 -29.06 40.48 7.92
C GLY A 93 -28.28 40.60 6.61
N ASP A 94 -28.90 41.26 5.65
CA ASP A 94 -28.29 41.66 4.38
C ASP A 94 -27.08 42.58 4.57
N ASN A 95 -25.89 42.03 4.41
CA ASN A 95 -24.71 42.80 4.08
C ASN A 95 -23.90 42.02 3.01
N ALA A 96 -24.24 42.24 1.73
CA ALA A 96 -23.62 41.55 0.60
C ALA A 96 -22.09 41.69 0.52
N ALA A 97 -21.53 42.75 1.13
CA ALA A 97 -20.08 42.96 1.20
C ALA A 97 -19.44 42.02 2.25
N LEU A 98 -20.04 41.83 3.41
CA LEU A 98 -19.60 40.91 4.47
C LEU A 98 -19.75 39.45 4.04
N SER A 99 -20.79 39.12 3.28
CA SER A 99 -21.01 37.81 2.68
C SER A 99 -19.93 37.46 1.64
N ARG A 100 -19.48 38.43 0.85
CA ARG A 100 -18.40 38.26 -0.14
C ARG A 100 -17.02 38.13 0.51
N LEU A 101 -16.76 38.85 1.63
CA LEU A 101 -15.51 38.67 2.39
C LEU A 101 -15.46 37.33 3.09
N ARG A 102 -16.56 36.91 3.75
CA ARG A 102 -16.66 35.58 4.38
C ARG A 102 -16.60 34.44 3.37
N ALA A 103 -17.14 34.60 2.16
CA ALA A 103 -17.02 33.59 1.10
C ALA A 103 -15.59 33.43 0.56
N LYS A 104 -14.72 34.46 0.69
CA LYS A 104 -13.30 34.37 0.33
C LYS A 104 -12.45 33.67 1.41
N GLU A 105 -12.91 33.67 2.67
CA GLU A 105 -12.20 33.08 3.81
C GLU A 105 -12.76 31.72 4.25
N ALA A 106 -13.91 31.30 3.68
CA ALA A 106 -14.46 29.99 3.98
C ALA A 106 -13.56 28.89 3.39
N PRO A 107 -13.22 27.84 4.17
CA PRO A 107 -12.45 26.72 3.65
C PRO A 107 -13.18 26.11 2.45
N PRO A 108 -12.43 25.59 1.46
CA PRO A 108 -13.04 24.94 0.30
C PRO A 108 -13.91 23.76 0.74
N VAL A 109 -15.11 23.70 0.19
CA VAL A 109 -16.02 22.56 0.40
C VAL A 109 -15.78 21.57 -0.73
N PHE A 110 -15.52 20.32 -0.37
CA PHE A 110 -15.28 19.23 -1.31
C PHE A 110 -16.51 18.32 -1.40
N GLU A 111 -16.70 17.73 -2.58
CA GLU A 111 -17.75 16.74 -2.86
C GLU A 111 -17.07 15.39 -3.22
N PRO A 112 -16.78 14.55 -2.22
CA PRO A 112 -16.15 13.26 -2.45
C PRO A 112 -17.14 12.24 -3.02
N LEU A 113 -16.63 11.38 -3.92
CA LEU A 113 -17.32 10.21 -4.43
C LEU A 113 -16.35 9.03 -4.47
N ILE A 114 -16.80 7.89 -3.99
CA ILE A 114 -16.19 6.59 -4.24
C ILE A 114 -17.25 5.69 -4.86
N GLU A 115 -16.92 5.05 -5.97
CA GLU A 115 -17.72 4.00 -6.57
C GLU A 115 -16.81 2.80 -6.86
N ALA A 116 -17.19 1.63 -6.35
CA ALA A 116 -16.50 0.38 -6.59
C ALA A 116 -17.48 -0.61 -7.24
N ALA A 117 -17.17 -1.04 -8.45
CA ALA A 117 -17.90 -2.07 -9.18
C ALA A 117 -17.08 -3.37 -9.12
N LEU A 118 -17.62 -4.38 -8.44
CA LEU A 118 -17.01 -5.69 -8.27
C LEU A 118 -17.72 -6.69 -9.16
N ARG A 119 -16.95 -7.48 -9.90
CA ARG A 119 -17.44 -8.64 -10.65
C ARG A 119 -16.89 -9.91 -10.03
N LEU A 120 -17.76 -10.73 -9.48
CA LEU A 120 -17.41 -12.02 -8.91
C LEU A 120 -17.52 -13.11 -9.97
N GLU A 121 -16.58 -14.06 -9.98
CA GLU A 121 -16.62 -15.21 -10.90
C GLU A 121 -17.54 -16.32 -10.39
N ALA A 122 -17.63 -16.50 -9.07
CA ALA A 122 -18.47 -17.54 -8.46
C ALA A 122 -18.97 -17.10 -7.07
N PRO A 123 -20.30 -16.86 -6.89
CA PRO A 123 -21.31 -16.84 -7.95
C PRO A 123 -21.06 -15.70 -8.96
N ASP A 124 -21.43 -15.88 -10.24
CA ASP A 124 -21.37 -14.79 -11.22
C ASP A 124 -22.36 -13.70 -10.80
N SER A 125 -21.82 -12.60 -10.28
CA SER A 125 -22.62 -11.52 -9.69
C SER A 125 -21.86 -10.20 -9.75
N GLN A 126 -22.60 -9.13 -9.98
CA GLN A 126 -22.07 -7.78 -9.97
C GLN A 126 -22.52 -7.05 -8.69
N VAL A 127 -21.55 -6.54 -7.93
CA VAL A 127 -21.80 -5.73 -6.74
C VAL A 127 -21.27 -4.33 -6.99
N VAL A 128 -22.12 -3.31 -6.85
CA VAL A 128 -21.73 -1.90 -6.97
C VAL A 128 -21.91 -1.23 -5.62
N VAL A 129 -20.82 -0.67 -5.09
CA VAL A 129 -20.80 0.08 -3.84
C VAL A 129 -20.51 1.54 -4.16
N ARG A 130 -21.41 2.45 -3.79
CA ARG A 130 -21.26 3.89 -4.00
C ARG A 130 -21.35 4.64 -2.68
N ALA A 131 -20.37 5.48 -2.41
CA ALA A 131 -20.34 6.36 -1.26
C ALA A 131 -20.17 7.82 -1.73
N ASN A 132 -21.04 8.71 -1.26
CA ASN A 132 -21.00 10.14 -1.56
C ASN A 132 -21.61 10.96 -0.40
N ALA A 133 -21.73 12.28 -0.57
CA ALA A 133 -22.31 13.16 0.44
C ALA A 133 -23.73 12.78 0.88
N SER A 134 -24.50 12.05 0.04
CA SER A 134 -25.87 11.60 0.35
C SER A 134 -25.87 10.33 1.21
N GLY A 135 -24.85 9.48 1.12
CA GLY A 135 -24.78 8.25 1.89
C GLY A 135 -23.95 7.13 1.26
N LEU A 136 -24.12 5.94 1.81
CA LEU A 136 -23.54 4.68 1.35
C LEU A 136 -24.65 3.82 0.75
N PHE A 137 -24.43 3.34 -0.47
CA PHE A 137 -25.37 2.58 -1.28
C PHE A 137 -24.71 1.31 -1.77
N CYS A 138 -25.47 0.24 -1.88
CA CYS A 138 -25.04 -1.00 -2.51
C CYS A 138 -26.15 -1.57 -3.39
N GLU A 139 -25.76 -1.98 -4.59
CA GLU A 139 -26.59 -2.70 -5.55
C GLU A 139 -25.95 -4.06 -5.83
N VAL A 140 -26.77 -5.09 -5.95
CA VAL A 140 -26.36 -6.44 -6.37
C VAL A 140 -27.19 -6.80 -7.60
N ASP A 141 -26.54 -7.08 -8.71
CA ASP A 141 -27.16 -7.40 -10.00
C ASP A 141 -28.23 -6.37 -10.41
N GLY A 142 -27.93 -5.09 -10.17
CA GLY A 142 -28.82 -3.96 -10.47
C GLY A 142 -29.98 -3.76 -9.48
N GLN A 143 -30.05 -4.55 -8.41
CA GLN A 143 -31.06 -4.39 -7.36
C GLN A 143 -30.45 -3.74 -6.12
N SER A 144 -31.16 -2.74 -5.55
CA SER A 144 -30.71 -2.07 -4.33
C SER A 144 -30.75 -3.04 -3.14
N ALA A 145 -29.57 -3.30 -2.57
CA ALA A 145 -29.40 -4.16 -1.40
C ALA A 145 -29.24 -3.35 -0.11
N TYR A 146 -28.70 -2.12 -0.21
CA TYR A 146 -28.45 -1.27 0.94
C TYR A 146 -28.44 0.21 0.57
N ALA A 147 -29.05 1.06 1.42
CA ALA A 147 -29.00 2.51 1.28
C ALA A 147 -29.11 3.17 2.68
N ARG A 148 -28.10 3.95 3.07
CA ARG A 148 -28.09 4.65 4.35
C ARG A 148 -27.31 5.95 4.29
N ARG A 149 -27.80 7.02 4.94
CA ARG A 149 -27.03 8.24 5.15
C ARG A 149 -25.80 7.96 6.02
N MET A 150 -24.67 8.55 5.64
CA MET A 150 -23.44 8.51 6.42
C MET A 150 -23.35 9.74 7.33
N GLN A 151 -22.74 9.55 8.51
CA GLN A 151 -22.48 10.63 9.48
C GLN A 151 -21.01 11.06 9.49
N TRP A 152 -20.20 10.50 8.60
CA TRP A 152 -18.77 10.73 8.49
C TRP A 152 -18.39 10.98 7.03
N SER A 153 -17.20 11.52 6.79
CA SER A 153 -16.70 11.78 5.44
C SER A 153 -16.53 10.49 4.64
N VAL A 154 -16.90 10.53 3.36
CA VAL A 154 -16.72 9.41 2.42
C VAL A 154 -15.28 8.88 2.40
N LEU A 155 -14.30 9.79 2.51
CA LEU A 155 -12.88 9.45 2.45
C LEU A 155 -12.29 8.99 3.80
N ASP A 156 -13.04 9.03 4.91
CA ASP A 156 -12.55 8.59 6.22
C ASP A 156 -12.36 7.07 6.30
N ARG A 157 -12.80 6.33 5.28
CA ARG A 157 -12.71 4.87 5.20
C ARG A 157 -12.14 4.43 3.86
N SER A 158 -11.34 3.37 3.90
CA SER A 158 -10.90 2.73 2.67
C SER A 158 -12.07 2.11 1.91
N VAL A 159 -11.92 1.95 0.60
CA VAL A 159 -12.91 1.27 -0.26
C VAL A 159 -13.23 -0.13 0.28
N TRP A 160 -12.21 -0.85 0.75
CA TRP A 160 -12.36 -2.17 1.36
C TRP A 160 -13.29 -2.15 2.58
N THR A 161 -13.14 -1.14 3.44
CA THR A 161 -14.03 -0.96 4.60
C THR A 161 -15.47 -0.70 4.17
N LEU A 162 -15.69 0.13 3.13
CA LEU A 162 -17.02 0.40 2.60
C LEU A 162 -17.66 -0.87 2.04
N ILE A 163 -16.94 -1.66 1.27
CA ILE A 163 -17.41 -2.94 0.74
C ILE A 163 -17.76 -3.91 1.88
N PHE A 164 -16.89 -4.03 2.89
CA PHE A 164 -17.15 -4.89 4.04
C PHE A 164 -18.39 -4.47 4.83
N MET A 165 -18.61 -3.16 5.01
CA MET A 165 -19.79 -2.65 5.70
C MET A 165 -21.09 -3.05 5.00
N VAL A 166 -21.16 -2.93 3.68
CA VAL A 166 -22.36 -3.28 2.91
C VAL A 166 -22.52 -4.80 2.75
N ALA A 167 -21.44 -5.57 2.76
CA ALA A 167 -21.46 -7.02 2.66
C ALA A 167 -22.30 -7.70 3.76
N GLN A 168 -22.53 -7.02 4.89
CA GLN A 168 -23.41 -7.53 5.95
C GLN A 168 -24.89 -7.62 5.53
N PHE A 169 -25.29 -6.89 4.49
CA PHE A 169 -26.69 -6.71 4.07
C PHE A 169 -27.03 -7.38 2.74
N ILE A 170 -26.09 -8.11 2.14
CA ILE A 170 -26.27 -8.83 0.88
C ILE A 170 -26.49 -10.33 1.12
N ALA A 171 -26.91 -11.05 0.07
CA ALA A 171 -27.16 -12.49 0.12
C ALA A 171 -25.98 -13.28 0.68
N PRO A 172 -26.21 -14.34 1.51
CA PRO A 172 -25.16 -15.07 2.22
C PRO A 172 -24.04 -15.57 1.29
N GLU A 173 -24.38 -16.11 0.11
CA GLU A 173 -23.43 -16.69 -0.83
C GLU A 173 -22.43 -15.64 -1.35
N VAL A 174 -22.91 -14.46 -1.74
CA VAL A 174 -22.09 -13.32 -2.17
C VAL A 174 -21.30 -12.75 -1.01
N LYS A 175 -21.93 -12.61 0.16
CA LYS A 175 -21.31 -12.11 1.39
C LYS A 175 -20.13 -12.96 1.82
N ASP A 176 -20.28 -14.27 1.87
CA ASP A 176 -19.23 -15.18 2.35
C ASP A 176 -18.06 -15.17 1.38
N ARG A 177 -18.32 -15.12 0.08
CA ARG A 177 -17.29 -14.99 -0.95
C ARG A 177 -16.55 -13.65 -0.83
N LEU A 178 -17.25 -12.54 -0.67
CA LEU A 178 -16.61 -11.24 -0.44
C LEU A 178 -15.75 -11.22 0.81
N LYS A 179 -16.24 -11.76 1.93
CA LYS A 179 -15.46 -11.85 3.17
C LYS A 179 -14.17 -12.65 3.00
N GLU A 180 -14.23 -13.78 2.29
CA GLU A 180 -13.05 -14.60 1.99
C GLU A 180 -12.01 -13.79 1.17
N LEU A 181 -12.45 -13.16 0.08
CA LEU A 181 -11.60 -12.40 -0.83
C LEU A 181 -10.99 -11.17 -0.14
N LEU A 182 -11.80 -10.47 0.67
CA LEU A 182 -11.38 -9.25 1.35
C LEU A 182 -10.56 -9.51 2.62
N ARG A 183 -10.55 -10.74 3.14
CA ARG A 183 -9.84 -11.08 4.39
C ARG A 183 -8.36 -10.67 4.36
N ARG A 184 -7.72 -10.72 3.19
CA ARG A 184 -6.31 -10.37 2.99
C ARG A 184 -6.08 -8.88 2.79
N THR A 185 -7.11 -8.12 2.37
CA THR A 185 -7.00 -6.70 2.05
C THR A 185 -7.17 -5.78 3.27
N PHE A 186 -7.68 -6.31 4.40
CA PHE A 186 -7.89 -5.58 5.65
C PHE A 186 -6.61 -5.34 6.46
N LEU A 187 -5.44 -5.55 5.88
CA LEU A 187 -4.19 -5.38 6.60
C LEU A 187 -3.88 -3.88 6.79
N LEU A 188 -3.88 -3.44 8.03
CA LEU A 188 -3.44 -2.13 8.47
C LEU A 188 -1.91 -2.10 8.55
N GLY A 189 -1.24 -2.18 7.42
CA GLY A 189 0.22 -2.21 7.34
C GLY A 189 0.81 -1.05 6.57
N PRO A 190 2.13 -0.89 6.64
CA PRO A 190 2.82 0.07 5.81
C PRO A 190 2.60 -0.30 4.35
N SER A 191 2.02 0.62 3.59
CA SER A 191 1.75 0.43 2.17
C SER A 191 3.01 0.55 1.32
N ARG A 192 4.04 1.25 1.85
CA ARG A 192 5.36 1.43 1.22
C ARG A 192 6.47 0.97 2.14
N PHE A 193 7.55 0.50 1.53
CA PHE A 193 8.73 0.04 2.27
C PHE A 193 9.36 1.13 3.15
N ASP A 194 9.39 2.37 2.72
CA ASP A 194 9.95 3.49 3.51
C ASP A 194 9.13 3.75 4.77
N GLU A 195 7.83 3.55 4.75
CA GLU A 195 6.96 3.61 5.94
C GLU A 195 7.32 2.48 6.91
N ALA A 196 7.53 1.26 6.39
CA ALA A 196 7.96 0.12 7.20
C ALA A 196 9.31 0.39 7.86
N LEU A 197 10.25 1.00 7.14
CA LEU A 197 11.57 1.36 7.69
C LEU A 197 11.44 2.37 8.83
N GLY A 198 10.63 3.43 8.67
CA GLY A 198 10.33 4.39 9.72
C GLY A 198 9.68 3.76 10.95
N MET A 199 8.74 2.83 10.75
CA MET A 199 8.15 2.07 11.85
C MET A 199 9.18 1.24 12.61
N PHE A 200 10.11 0.61 11.91
CA PHE A 200 11.17 -0.20 12.54
C PHE A 200 12.13 0.62 13.40
N GLU A 201 12.36 1.89 13.07
CA GLU A 201 13.17 2.79 13.92
C GLU A 201 12.52 3.02 15.29
N HIS A 202 11.20 3.00 15.35
CA HIS A 202 10.42 3.26 16.56
C HIS A 202 9.66 2.03 17.10
N ILE A 203 10.03 0.83 16.64
CA ILE A 203 9.27 -0.40 16.96
C ILE A 203 9.12 -0.64 18.46
N GLY A 204 10.10 -0.26 19.28
CA GLY A 204 10.05 -0.38 20.75
C GLY A 204 8.97 0.50 21.41
N THR A 205 8.47 1.53 20.73
CA THR A 205 7.43 2.43 21.24
C THR A 205 6.03 2.05 20.76
N ILE A 206 5.93 1.18 19.76
CA ILE A 206 4.67 0.77 19.19
C ILE A 206 3.90 -0.11 20.17
N ARG A 207 2.61 0.16 20.30
CA ARG A 207 1.66 -0.68 21.03
C ARG A 207 0.69 -1.29 20.04
N TYR A 208 0.44 -2.56 20.21
CA TYR A 208 -0.47 -3.32 19.40
C TYR A 208 -1.50 -4.02 20.27
N ALA A 209 -2.74 -4.10 19.82
CA ALA A 209 -3.78 -4.84 20.53
C ALA A 209 -4.52 -5.77 19.55
N MET A 210 -4.99 -6.90 20.08
CA MET A 210 -5.92 -7.79 19.40
C MET A 210 -7.20 -7.86 20.23
N GLU A 211 -8.34 -7.64 19.57
CA GLU A 211 -9.65 -7.88 20.16
C GLU A 211 -10.23 -9.17 19.57
N MET A 212 -10.69 -10.05 20.43
CA MET A 212 -11.30 -11.32 20.04
C MET A 212 -12.78 -11.25 20.40
N ARG A 213 -13.66 -11.41 19.42
CA ARG A 213 -15.11 -11.49 19.62
C ARG A 213 -15.70 -12.63 18.79
N ALA A 214 -16.55 -13.42 19.40
CA ALA A 214 -17.25 -14.53 18.74
C ALA A 214 -16.32 -15.46 17.92
N GLY A 215 -15.08 -15.67 18.39
CA GLY A 215 -14.09 -16.52 17.72
C GLY A 215 -13.27 -15.83 16.63
N GLU A 216 -13.59 -14.61 16.26
CA GLU A 216 -12.81 -13.79 15.28
C GLU A 216 -11.77 -12.94 16.00
N VAL A 217 -10.65 -12.68 15.34
CA VAL A 217 -9.56 -11.83 15.84
C VAL A 217 -9.51 -10.55 15.04
N PHE A 218 -9.69 -9.42 15.71
CA PHE A 218 -9.60 -8.09 15.12
C PHE A 218 -8.30 -7.41 15.58
N PRO A 219 -7.35 -7.16 14.68
CA PRO A 219 -6.17 -6.39 15.01
C PRO A 219 -6.54 -4.92 15.22
N LEU A 220 -6.05 -4.35 16.32
CA LEU A 220 -6.22 -2.94 16.68
C LEU A 220 -4.83 -2.31 16.84
N GLY A 221 -4.46 -1.38 15.98
CA GLY A 221 -3.20 -0.66 16.10
C GLY A 221 -2.57 -0.27 14.78
N LEU A 222 -1.49 0.51 14.88
CA LEU A 222 -0.78 1.10 13.74
C LEU A 222 0.20 0.13 13.04
N MET A 223 0.41 -1.06 13.61
CA MET A 223 1.35 -2.05 13.07
C MET A 223 0.57 -3.25 12.56
N ALA A 224 0.59 -3.46 11.25
CA ALA A 224 0.12 -4.71 10.69
C ALA A 224 1.08 -5.83 11.09
N LEU A 225 0.51 -6.93 11.53
CA LEU A 225 1.27 -8.16 11.74
C LEU A 225 1.10 -9.05 10.50
N PRO A 226 2.14 -9.82 10.12
CA PRO A 226 2.00 -10.86 9.12
C PRO A 226 0.79 -11.76 9.43
N THR A 227 0.11 -12.25 8.41
CA THR A 227 -1.16 -13.00 8.55
C THR A 227 -1.07 -14.23 9.48
N TRP A 228 0.12 -14.85 9.56
CA TRP A 228 0.41 -15.98 10.44
C TRP A 228 0.62 -15.59 11.92
N MET A 229 1.04 -14.35 12.19
CA MET A 229 1.52 -13.90 13.51
C MET A 229 0.42 -13.76 14.57
N PRO A 230 -0.81 -13.25 14.27
CA PRO A 230 -1.85 -13.12 15.29
C PRO A 230 -2.24 -14.41 15.98
N GLY A 231 -2.43 -15.49 15.23
CA GLY A 231 -2.78 -16.80 15.80
C GLY A 231 -1.66 -17.37 16.67
N TRP A 232 -0.43 -17.19 16.23
CA TRP A 232 0.75 -17.66 16.91
C TRP A 232 1.05 -16.84 18.20
N LEU A 233 0.97 -15.52 18.16
CA LEU A 233 1.04 -14.66 19.35
C LEU A 233 -0.05 -15.02 20.35
N ARG A 234 -1.28 -15.23 19.90
CA ARG A 234 -2.41 -15.61 20.74
C ARG A 234 -2.11 -16.87 21.54
N ALA A 235 -1.66 -17.93 20.90
CA ALA A 235 -1.39 -19.22 21.58
C ALA A 235 -0.33 -19.10 22.69
N ARG A 236 0.66 -18.23 22.52
CA ARG A 236 1.71 -17.97 23.53
C ARG A 236 1.20 -17.08 24.66
N VAL A 237 0.48 -16.02 24.33
CA VAL A 237 0.11 -14.95 25.27
C VAL A 237 -1.12 -15.31 26.13
N GLU A 238 -1.99 -16.20 25.66
CA GLU A 238 -3.16 -16.63 26.46
C GLU A 238 -2.76 -17.17 27.85
N ARG A 239 -1.53 -17.64 27.99
CA ARG A 239 -1.00 -18.23 29.25
C ARG A 239 -0.23 -17.24 30.11
N GLU A 240 0.11 -16.07 29.58
CA GLU A 240 1.00 -15.11 30.23
C GLU A 240 0.22 -13.97 30.92
N SER A 241 0.85 -13.37 31.92
CA SER A 241 0.32 -12.23 32.65
C SER A 241 0.86 -10.90 32.09
N PRO A 242 0.13 -9.79 32.26
CA PRO A 242 0.67 -8.46 31.94
C PRO A 242 1.99 -8.22 32.65
N GLY A 243 2.95 -7.60 31.95
CA GLY A 243 4.33 -7.38 32.42
C GLY A 243 5.30 -8.51 32.03
N THR A 244 4.81 -9.64 31.50
CA THR A 244 5.69 -10.73 31.04
C THR A 244 6.29 -10.36 29.68
N VAL A 245 7.62 -10.56 29.53
CA VAL A 245 8.31 -10.47 28.24
C VAL A 245 8.40 -11.86 27.62
N ILE A 246 7.84 -11.99 26.44
CA ILE A 246 7.87 -13.23 25.65
C ILE A 246 8.97 -13.10 24.61
N GLU A 247 9.78 -14.13 24.47
CA GLU A 247 10.84 -14.24 23.46
C GLU A 247 10.46 -15.28 22.41
N PHE A 248 10.69 -14.90 21.16
CA PHE A 248 10.42 -15.72 19.99
C PHE A 248 11.71 -15.92 19.20
N PRO A 249 12.39 -17.05 19.37
CA PRO A 249 13.59 -17.39 18.62
C PRO A 249 13.30 -17.52 17.12
N HIS A 250 14.26 -17.12 16.27
CA HIS A 250 14.11 -17.18 14.81
C HIS A 250 13.80 -18.56 14.24
N HIS A 251 14.25 -19.62 14.89
CA HIS A 251 13.98 -20.99 14.44
C HIS A 251 12.52 -21.43 14.67
N GLU A 252 11.81 -20.84 15.64
CA GLU A 252 10.36 -21.00 15.77
C GLU A 252 9.59 -20.22 14.68
N LEU A 253 10.28 -19.32 13.98
CA LEU A 253 9.80 -18.44 12.95
C LEU A 253 10.42 -18.82 11.59
N GLU A 254 10.70 -20.09 11.37
CA GLU A 254 11.32 -20.59 10.16
C GLU A 254 10.43 -20.30 8.94
N GLY A 255 11.04 -19.77 7.86
CA GLY A 255 10.33 -19.34 6.66
C GLY A 255 9.76 -17.91 6.70
N ASN A 256 9.82 -17.20 7.83
CA ASN A 256 9.40 -15.81 7.95
C ASN A 256 10.57 -14.81 7.91
N PHE A 257 10.25 -13.51 7.99
CA PHE A 257 11.22 -12.42 7.86
C PHE A 257 12.43 -12.54 8.80
N LEU A 258 12.23 -12.99 10.06
CA LEU A 258 13.31 -13.04 11.05
C LEU A 258 14.31 -14.16 10.74
N GLY A 259 13.82 -15.36 10.40
CA GLY A 259 14.66 -16.49 9.99
C GLY A 259 15.45 -16.20 8.72
N ARG A 260 14.79 -15.60 7.72
CA ARG A 260 15.44 -15.15 6.47
C ARG A 260 16.48 -14.08 6.74
N PHE A 261 16.18 -13.09 7.59
CA PHE A 261 17.13 -12.05 7.96
C PHE A 261 18.38 -12.62 8.65
N VAL A 262 18.21 -13.50 9.66
CA VAL A 262 19.32 -14.15 10.37
C VAL A 262 20.25 -14.86 9.39
N SER A 263 19.69 -15.60 8.43
CA SER A 263 20.44 -16.29 7.39
C SER A 263 21.18 -15.33 6.46
N LEU A 264 20.48 -14.34 5.89
CA LEU A 264 21.05 -13.40 4.91
C LEU A 264 22.08 -12.45 5.53
N ALA A 265 21.85 -12.01 6.77
CA ALA A 265 22.77 -11.12 7.49
C ALA A 265 23.94 -11.86 8.13
N GLY A 266 23.90 -13.22 8.19
CA GLY A 266 24.98 -14.06 8.68
C GLY A 266 25.10 -14.10 10.20
N PHE A 267 24.00 -13.88 10.93
CA PHE A 267 23.92 -14.07 12.36
C PHE A 267 23.88 -15.57 12.73
N ALA A 268 24.31 -15.92 13.94
CA ALA A 268 24.17 -17.25 14.48
C ALA A 268 22.72 -17.51 14.95
N SER A 269 22.08 -16.48 15.54
CA SER A 269 20.70 -16.55 15.98
C SER A 269 20.08 -15.15 16.04
N GLY A 270 18.76 -15.13 16.15
CA GLY A 270 17.98 -13.91 16.37
C GLY A 270 16.69 -14.23 17.12
N LYS A 271 16.15 -13.26 17.84
CA LYS A 271 14.86 -13.39 18.53
C LYS A 271 14.09 -12.07 18.51
N LEU A 272 12.78 -12.19 18.44
CA LEU A 272 11.84 -11.11 18.68
C LEU A 272 11.42 -11.16 20.15
N ARG A 273 11.41 -10.00 20.82
CA ARG A 273 10.90 -9.81 22.16
C ARG A 273 9.64 -8.95 22.12
N VAL A 274 8.63 -9.34 22.89
CA VAL A 274 7.35 -8.66 22.96
C VAL A 274 6.90 -8.67 24.43
N GLU A 275 6.48 -7.52 24.95
CA GLU A 275 5.90 -7.43 26.28
C GLU A 275 4.37 -7.49 26.22
N VAL A 276 3.77 -8.28 27.09
CA VAL A 276 2.32 -8.32 27.32
C VAL A 276 1.93 -7.12 28.15
N LEU A 277 1.22 -6.16 27.58
CA LEU A 277 0.85 -4.91 28.24
C LEU A 277 -0.52 -4.98 28.91
N GLU A 278 -1.46 -5.68 28.27
CA GLU A 278 -2.86 -5.71 28.70
C GLU A 278 -3.49 -7.09 28.41
N LYS A 279 -4.29 -7.58 29.34
CA LYS A 279 -5.16 -8.74 29.14
C LYS A 279 -6.50 -8.48 29.83
N ARG A 280 -7.56 -8.40 29.01
CA ARG A 280 -8.94 -8.24 29.49
C ARG A 280 -9.80 -9.35 28.93
N THR A 281 -10.69 -9.88 29.76
CA THR A 281 -11.69 -10.88 29.35
C THR A 281 -13.06 -10.23 29.39
N PHE A 282 -13.87 -10.48 28.38
CA PHE A 282 -15.27 -10.05 28.27
C PHE A 282 -16.16 -11.28 28.17
N GLU A 283 -17.47 -11.12 28.29
CA GLU A 283 -18.43 -12.22 28.18
C GLU A 283 -18.37 -12.91 26.81
N ASP A 284 -18.11 -12.14 25.72
CA ASP A 284 -18.09 -12.59 24.35
C ASP A 284 -16.68 -12.70 23.74
N GLY A 285 -15.63 -12.54 24.57
CA GLY A 285 -14.26 -12.59 24.07
C GLY A 285 -13.21 -11.99 24.98
N GLY A 286 -12.24 -11.27 24.40
CA GLY A 286 -11.18 -10.62 25.17
C GLY A 286 -10.35 -9.65 24.35
N ARG A 287 -9.50 -8.91 25.06
CA ARG A 287 -8.52 -8.00 24.48
C ARG A 287 -7.12 -8.32 25.02
N LEU A 288 -6.16 -8.44 24.10
CA LEU A 288 -4.74 -8.63 24.40
C LEU A 288 -3.97 -7.43 23.84
N GLY A 289 -3.17 -6.78 24.68
CA GLY A 289 -2.30 -5.68 24.30
C GLY A 289 -0.84 -6.08 24.42
N PHE A 290 -0.06 -5.68 23.43
CA PHE A 290 1.38 -5.95 23.33
C PHE A 290 2.15 -4.66 23.04
N GLY A 291 3.42 -4.66 23.38
CA GLY A 291 4.31 -3.55 23.06
C GLY A 291 5.76 -3.89 23.31
N GLN A 292 6.60 -2.84 23.34
CA GLN A 292 8.03 -2.97 23.55
C GLN A 292 8.69 -4.02 22.63
N PHE A 293 8.24 -4.05 21.36
CA PHE A 293 8.82 -4.93 20.36
C PHE A 293 10.30 -4.64 20.19
N GLY A 294 11.12 -5.66 20.19
CA GLY A 294 12.55 -5.51 20.02
C GLY A 294 13.19 -6.75 19.43
N PHE A 295 14.23 -6.55 18.65
CA PHE A 295 15.00 -7.66 18.07
C PHE A 295 16.37 -7.73 18.75
N GLN A 296 16.81 -8.95 19.04
CA GLN A 296 18.14 -9.26 19.52
C GLN A 296 18.78 -10.30 18.59
N PHE A 297 20.06 -10.12 18.31
CA PHE A 297 20.81 -10.96 17.38
C PHE A 297 22.12 -11.38 18.03
N THR A 298 22.53 -12.63 17.80
CA THR A 298 23.82 -13.13 18.25
C THR A 298 24.71 -13.37 17.03
N ARG A 299 25.89 -12.80 17.03
CA ARG A 299 26.91 -13.07 16.01
C ARG A 299 27.54 -14.45 16.21
N LYS A 300 28.26 -14.93 15.20
CA LYS A 300 28.97 -16.23 15.27
C LYS A 300 30.07 -16.27 16.34
N ASP A 301 30.58 -15.12 16.74
CA ASP A 301 31.55 -14.95 17.84
C ASP A 301 30.89 -14.88 19.24
N GLY A 302 29.58 -15.02 19.33
CA GLY A 302 28.81 -14.93 20.56
C GLY A 302 28.40 -13.51 20.97
N THR A 303 28.82 -12.47 20.23
CA THR A 303 28.45 -11.08 20.54
C THR A 303 26.96 -10.86 20.33
N GLU A 304 26.29 -10.35 21.36
CA GLU A 304 24.88 -9.97 21.25
C GLU A 304 24.72 -8.52 20.79
N LEU A 305 23.75 -8.30 19.90
CA LEU A 305 23.37 -7.00 19.37
C LEU A 305 21.86 -6.79 19.50
N THR A 306 21.49 -5.57 19.85
CA THR A 306 20.09 -5.13 19.74
C THR A 306 19.83 -4.56 18.34
N GLN A 307 18.56 -4.40 18.00
CA GLN A 307 18.14 -3.75 16.74
C GLN A 307 18.79 -2.35 16.56
N ALA A 308 18.94 -1.57 17.63
CA ALA A 308 19.55 -0.24 17.56
C ALA A 308 21.00 -0.27 17.07
N GLN A 309 21.73 -1.35 17.36
CA GLN A 309 23.14 -1.56 17.01
C GLN A 309 23.37 -2.16 15.62
N LEU A 310 22.29 -2.52 14.92
CA LEU A 310 22.38 -2.96 13.52
C LEU A 310 22.86 -1.81 12.63
N GLY A 311 23.73 -2.13 11.67
CA GLY A 311 24.11 -1.20 10.62
C GLY A 311 22.92 -0.80 9.73
N HIS A 312 23.00 0.35 9.06
CA HIS A 312 21.92 0.87 8.22
C HIS A 312 21.38 -0.16 7.21
N GLY A 313 22.27 -0.83 6.44
CA GLY A 313 21.86 -1.85 5.48
C GLY A 313 21.19 -3.06 6.13
N GLN A 314 21.59 -3.45 7.34
CA GLN A 314 20.97 -4.55 8.09
C GLN A 314 19.56 -4.16 8.55
N LYS A 315 19.37 -2.92 9.04
CA LYS A 315 18.04 -2.39 9.39
C LYS A 315 17.12 -2.37 8.17
N ARG A 316 17.62 -1.89 7.03
CA ARG A 316 16.87 -1.88 5.77
C ARG A 316 16.48 -3.28 5.33
N LEU A 317 17.39 -4.25 5.36
CA LEU A 317 17.11 -5.64 4.99
C LEU A 317 16.04 -6.25 5.91
N LEU A 318 16.19 -6.10 7.24
CA LEU A 318 15.21 -6.61 8.21
C LEU A 318 13.83 -6.00 7.99
N SER A 319 13.76 -4.67 7.83
CA SER A 319 12.52 -3.96 7.57
C SER A 319 11.87 -4.37 6.24
N PHE A 320 12.67 -4.61 5.19
CA PHE A 320 12.14 -5.03 3.90
C PHE A 320 11.54 -6.44 3.95
N LEU A 321 12.22 -7.38 4.60
CA LEU A 321 11.69 -8.73 4.77
C LEU A 321 10.40 -8.75 5.59
N TYR A 322 10.35 -7.94 6.67
CA TYR A 322 9.12 -7.75 7.44
C TYR A 322 8.01 -7.15 6.58
N TYR A 323 8.31 -6.09 5.82
CA TYR A 323 7.37 -5.43 4.92
C TYR A 323 6.76 -6.42 3.92
N LEU A 324 7.56 -7.33 3.35
CA LEU A 324 7.07 -8.37 2.46
C LEU A 324 6.18 -9.40 3.16
N ASP A 325 6.46 -9.74 4.41
CA ASP A 325 5.62 -10.67 5.18
C ASP A 325 4.25 -10.08 5.54
N VAL A 326 4.19 -8.75 5.68
CA VAL A 326 2.92 -8.02 5.88
C VAL A 326 2.16 -7.85 4.56
N ASN A 327 2.87 -7.61 3.46
CA ASN A 327 2.28 -7.36 2.14
C ASN A 327 2.48 -8.58 1.23
N GLU A 328 1.49 -9.47 1.21
CA GLU A 328 1.57 -10.72 0.44
C GLU A 328 1.36 -10.51 -1.07
N ASP A 329 0.69 -9.44 -1.49
CA ASP A 329 0.25 -9.22 -2.86
C ASP A 329 1.14 -8.26 -3.65
N PHE A 330 1.72 -7.25 -2.99
CA PHE A 330 2.49 -6.20 -3.67
C PHE A 330 3.72 -5.75 -2.88
N ALA A 331 4.63 -5.05 -3.56
CA ALA A 331 5.77 -4.39 -2.97
C ALA A 331 6.00 -3.02 -3.61
N VAL A 332 5.89 -1.94 -2.83
CA VAL A 332 6.16 -0.56 -3.26
C VAL A 332 7.39 -0.06 -2.51
N ALA A 333 8.48 0.21 -3.22
CA ALA A 333 9.73 0.62 -2.59
C ALA A 333 10.42 1.74 -3.35
N ASP A 334 10.59 2.88 -2.68
CA ASP A 334 11.41 3.97 -3.17
C ASP A 334 12.87 3.70 -2.79
N GLU A 335 13.76 3.83 -3.77
CA GLU A 335 15.21 3.66 -3.59
C GLU A 335 15.59 2.34 -2.89
N LEU A 336 15.05 1.20 -3.35
CA LEU A 336 15.24 -0.11 -2.70
C LEU A 336 16.71 -0.44 -2.46
N ALA A 337 17.58 -0.22 -3.46
CA ALA A 337 18.98 -0.62 -3.40
C ALA A 337 19.85 0.25 -2.49
N ASN A 338 19.33 1.40 -1.98
CA ASN A 338 20.13 2.31 -1.17
C ASN A 338 20.56 1.68 0.15
N GLY A 339 21.88 1.72 0.42
CA GLY A 339 22.47 1.18 1.65
C GLY A 339 22.52 -0.34 1.73
N LEU A 340 22.06 -1.06 0.70
CA LEU A 340 22.16 -2.51 0.60
C LEU A 340 23.43 -2.91 -0.16
N GLN A 341 24.09 -3.97 0.29
CA GLN A 341 25.19 -4.59 -0.45
C GLN A 341 24.63 -5.47 -1.59
N PRO A 342 25.43 -5.75 -2.64
CA PRO A 342 24.95 -6.44 -3.86
C PRO A 342 24.15 -7.71 -3.58
N ARG A 343 24.65 -8.60 -2.76
CA ARG A 343 23.98 -9.86 -2.40
C ARG A 343 22.62 -9.68 -1.72
N TRP A 344 22.42 -8.54 -1.03
CA TRP A 344 21.15 -8.25 -0.38
C TRP A 344 20.15 -7.63 -1.34
N VAL A 345 20.60 -6.86 -2.34
CA VAL A 345 19.74 -6.38 -3.43
C VAL A 345 19.17 -7.57 -4.20
N GLU A 346 20.04 -8.51 -4.60
CA GLU A 346 19.63 -9.76 -5.26
C GLU A 346 18.63 -10.55 -4.41
N ALA A 347 18.93 -10.71 -3.11
CA ALA A 347 18.04 -11.40 -2.20
C ALA A 347 16.69 -10.69 -2.07
N CYS A 348 16.65 -9.36 -1.93
CA CYS A 348 15.41 -8.59 -1.87
C CYS A 348 14.56 -8.79 -3.12
N LEU A 349 15.14 -8.74 -4.32
CA LEU A 349 14.42 -8.98 -5.57
C LEU A 349 13.85 -10.40 -5.64
N ARG A 350 14.62 -11.40 -5.20
CA ARG A 350 14.14 -12.79 -5.14
C ARG A 350 13.01 -12.97 -4.12
N GLU A 351 13.09 -12.32 -2.96
CA GLU A 351 12.09 -12.38 -1.90
C GLU A 351 10.76 -11.68 -2.26
N ILE A 352 10.77 -10.74 -3.22
CA ILE A 352 9.54 -10.18 -3.79
C ILE A 352 8.66 -11.31 -4.37
N GLY A 353 9.28 -12.31 -5.02
CA GLY A 353 8.57 -13.50 -5.50
C GLY A 353 7.46 -13.18 -6.51
N GLY A 354 6.27 -13.73 -6.29
CA GLY A 354 5.09 -13.51 -7.17
C GLY A 354 4.31 -12.22 -6.89
N ARG A 355 4.81 -11.33 -6.02
CA ARG A 355 4.17 -10.04 -5.75
C ARG A 355 4.25 -9.11 -6.94
N GLN A 356 3.33 -8.19 -7.06
CA GLN A 356 3.47 -7.08 -7.99
C GLN A 356 4.37 -6.01 -7.36
N ALA A 357 5.50 -5.72 -7.98
CA ALA A 357 6.48 -4.78 -7.44
C ALA A 357 6.47 -3.45 -8.21
N PHE A 358 6.56 -2.36 -7.47
CA PHE A 358 6.75 -0.99 -7.97
C PHE A 358 8.01 -0.43 -7.32
N LEU A 359 9.09 -0.34 -8.09
CA LEU A 359 10.42 -0.04 -7.57
C LEU A 359 11.00 1.20 -8.24
N THR A 360 11.68 2.05 -7.45
CA THR A 360 12.60 3.05 -7.97
C THR A 360 14.01 2.75 -7.53
N SER A 361 15.00 3.26 -8.23
CA SER A 361 16.38 3.34 -7.76
C SER A 361 17.16 4.39 -8.53
N GLN A 362 18.02 5.12 -7.84
CA GLN A 362 19.13 5.90 -8.41
C GLN A 362 20.44 5.11 -8.39
N ASN A 363 20.45 3.96 -7.72
CA ASN A 363 21.61 3.08 -7.66
C ASN A 363 21.57 2.09 -8.83
N PRO A 364 22.53 2.11 -9.77
CA PRO A 364 22.58 1.21 -10.91
C PRO A 364 22.61 -0.28 -10.52
N LEU A 365 23.04 -0.58 -9.31
CA LEU A 365 23.10 -1.92 -8.77
C LEU A 365 21.77 -2.69 -8.86
N LEU A 366 20.64 -2.00 -8.70
CA LEU A 366 19.31 -2.64 -8.85
C LEU A 366 19.15 -3.27 -10.23
N PHE A 367 19.60 -2.56 -11.27
CA PHE A 367 19.41 -2.98 -12.66
C PHE A 367 20.31 -4.14 -13.09
N GLU A 368 21.38 -4.46 -12.32
CA GLU A 368 22.25 -5.61 -12.60
C GLU A 368 21.52 -6.96 -12.42
N TYR A 369 20.45 -6.97 -11.62
CA TYR A 369 19.67 -8.15 -11.30
C TYR A 369 18.32 -8.22 -12.01
N ILE A 370 18.07 -7.29 -12.96
CA ILE A 370 16.82 -7.22 -13.71
C ILE A 370 17.08 -7.65 -15.15
N SER A 371 16.19 -8.46 -15.68
CA SER A 371 16.22 -8.90 -17.07
C SER A 371 14.84 -8.80 -17.69
N PHE A 372 14.79 -8.55 -18.98
CA PHE A 372 13.56 -8.49 -19.76
C PHE A 372 13.54 -9.61 -20.79
N ALA A 373 12.43 -10.32 -20.87
CA ALA A 373 12.26 -11.45 -21.78
C ALA A 373 11.91 -11.00 -23.21
N SER A 374 11.30 -9.86 -23.37
CA SER A 374 10.79 -9.34 -24.65
C SER A 374 10.65 -7.81 -24.66
N THR A 375 10.44 -7.27 -25.84
CA THR A 375 10.04 -5.87 -26.03
C THR A 375 8.72 -5.54 -25.33
N GLY A 376 7.78 -6.49 -25.32
CA GLY A 376 6.50 -6.35 -24.60
C GLY A 376 6.70 -6.27 -23.11
N ASP A 377 7.63 -7.03 -22.55
CA ASP A 377 7.99 -7.01 -21.14
C ASP A 377 8.58 -5.64 -20.73
N ILE A 378 9.48 -5.09 -21.54
CA ILE A 378 10.01 -3.73 -21.35
C ILE A 378 8.89 -2.70 -21.31
N ARG A 379 7.96 -2.75 -22.26
CA ARG A 379 6.84 -1.79 -22.32
C ARG A 379 5.91 -1.90 -21.14
N ALA A 380 5.64 -3.12 -20.68
CA ALA A 380 4.77 -3.35 -19.53
C ALA A 380 5.43 -3.00 -18.20
N SER A 381 6.76 -3.17 -18.09
CA SER A 381 7.49 -3.05 -16.83
C SER A 381 8.10 -1.68 -16.59
N LEU A 382 8.36 -0.87 -17.62
CA LEU A 382 9.00 0.43 -17.46
C LEU A 382 7.96 1.56 -17.46
N ILE A 383 8.07 2.45 -16.48
CA ILE A 383 7.30 3.70 -16.39
C ILE A 383 8.30 4.85 -16.32
N HIS A 384 8.31 5.69 -17.35
CA HIS A 384 9.17 6.86 -17.42
C HIS A 384 8.44 8.08 -16.87
N CYS A 385 9.05 8.73 -15.88
CA CYS A 385 8.59 9.97 -15.27
C CYS A 385 9.42 11.14 -15.80
N ASP A 386 8.76 12.16 -16.32
CA ASP A 386 9.37 13.35 -16.88
C ASP A 386 8.55 14.61 -16.56
N ILE A 387 9.08 15.78 -16.91
CA ILE A 387 8.38 17.07 -16.86
C ILE A 387 8.09 17.51 -18.28
N GLY A 388 6.82 17.68 -18.58
CA GLY A 388 6.36 18.18 -19.87
C GLY A 388 5.78 19.60 -19.77
N LEU A 389 6.03 20.44 -20.77
CA LEU A 389 5.43 21.78 -20.87
C LEU A 389 4.18 21.71 -21.75
N ARG A 390 3.00 22.03 -21.19
CA ARG A 390 1.75 22.14 -21.97
C ARG A 390 1.06 23.47 -21.65
N ALA A 391 0.76 24.26 -22.65
CA ALA A 391 0.14 25.59 -22.52
C ALA A 391 0.86 26.51 -21.51
N GLY A 392 2.20 26.51 -21.51
CA GLY A 392 3.02 27.33 -20.61
C GLY A 392 3.07 26.90 -19.15
N ARG A 393 2.51 25.71 -18.81
CA ARG A 393 2.53 25.12 -17.48
C ARG A 393 3.31 23.81 -17.50
N GLU A 394 4.13 23.60 -16.48
CA GLU A 394 4.82 22.32 -16.22
C GLU A 394 3.85 21.28 -15.65
N TRP A 395 3.99 20.05 -16.14
CA TRP A 395 3.23 18.90 -15.71
C TRP A 395 4.15 17.71 -15.49
N LEU A 396 3.85 16.90 -14.51
CA LEU A 396 4.43 15.57 -14.36
C LEU A 396 3.82 14.67 -15.45
N VAL A 397 4.67 14.11 -16.29
CA VAL A 397 4.27 13.23 -17.39
C VAL A 397 4.80 11.84 -17.13
N TRP A 398 3.90 10.88 -16.96
CA TRP A 398 4.22 9.50 -16.73
C TRP A 398 3.76 8.66 -17.90
N THR A 399 4.69 7.93 -18.51
CA THR A 399 4.42 7.18 -19.75
C THR A 399 5.17 5.87 -19.77
N HIS A 400 4.67 4.92 -20.56
CA HIS A 400 5.43 3.76 -20.96
C HIS A 400 6.32 4.06 -22.15
N PRO A 401 7.45 3.32 -22.34
CA PRO A 401 8.25 3.42 -23.54
C PRO A 401 7.42 3.14 -24.79
N THR A 402 7.64 3.91 -25.86
CA THR A 402 7.04 3.62 -27.17
C THR A 402 7.53 2.28 -27.71
N GLY A 403 6.81 1.67 -28.64
CA GLY A 403 7.23 0.41 -29.27
C GLY A 403 8.65 0.47 -29.81
N GLU A 404 8.97 1.56 -30.55
CA GLU A 404 10.29 1.79 -31.13
C GLU A 404 11.40 1.97 -30.07
N SER A 405 11.11 2.72 -28.99
CA SER A 405 12.06 2.90 -27.88
C SER A 405 12.34 1.59 -27.14
N ALA A 406 11.31 0.79 -26.90
CA ALA A 406 11.43 -0.51 -26.23
C ALA A 406 12.19 -1.52 -27.12
N GLU A 407 11.97 -1.50 -28.44
CA GLU A 407 12.67 -2.38 -29.38
C GLU A 407 14.18 -2.06 -29.42
N ARG A 408 14.53 -0.79 -29.57
CA ARG A 408 15.93 -0.34 -29.52
C ARG A 408 16.62 -0.71 -28.20
N LEU A 409 15.94 -0.52 -27.07
CA LEU A 409 16.46 -0.89 -25.76
C LEU A 409 16.66 -2.41 -25.65
N TYR A 410 15.68 -3.20 -26.11
CA TYR A 410 15.76 -4.67 -26.07
C TYR A 410 16.91 -5.21 -26.94
N GLU A 411 17.10 -4.68 -28.15
CA GLU A 411 18.22 -5.02 -29.02
C GLU A 411 19.56 -4.71 -28.37
N ALA A 412 19.70 -3.55 -27.73
CA ALA A 412 20.90 -3.16 -27.01
C ALA A 412 21.22 -4.08 -25.81
N ILE A 413 20.18 -4.49 -25.06
CA ILE A 413 20.29 -5.47 -23.98
C ILE A 413 20.77 -6.82 -24.53
N ARG A 414 20.15 -7.32 -25.59
CA ARG A 414 20.54 -8.60 -26.23
C ARG A 414 21.95 -8.61 -26.75
N ALA A 415 22.39 -7.50 -27.31
CA ALA A 415 23.76 -7.32 -27.80
C ALA A 415 24.81 -7.27 -26.67
N ARG A 416 24.38 -7.24 -25.39
CA ARG A 416 25.25 -7.15 -24.20
C ARG A 416 26.27 -6.02 -24.30
N GLN A 417 25.91 -4.91 -24.91
CA GLN A 417 26.83 -3.80 -25.19
C GLN A 417 27.27 -3.08 -23.91
N ARG A 418 26.36 -2.97 -22.94
CA ARG A 418 26.56 -2.24 -21.68
C ARG A 418 25.65 -2.78 -20.57
N PRO A 419 25.97 -2.47 -19.29
CA PRO A 419 25.04 -2.70 -18.17
C PRO A 419 23.68 -2.02 -18.40
N LEU A 420 22.61 -2.62 -17.92
CA LEU A 420 21.23 -2.11 -18.14
C LEU A 420 21.08 -0.65 -17.66
N GLY A 421 21.65 -0.27 -16.53
CA GLY A 421 21.59 1.12 -16.03
C GLY A 421 22.21 2.13 -16.99
N GLU A 422 23.32 1.79 -17.69
CA GLU A 422 23.92 2.66 -18.71
C GLU A 422 23.04 2.75 -19.97
N LEU A 423 22.41 1.65 -20.37
CA LEU A 423 21.49 1.62 -21.49
C LEU A 423 20.26 2.50 -21.22
N LEU A 424 19.68 2.41 -20.02
CA LEU A 424 18.54 3.23 -19.61
C LEU A 424 18.88 4.73 -19.69
N ARG A 425 20.08 5.13 -19.23
CA ARG A 425 20.58 6.52 -19.37
C ARG A 425 20.76 6.93 -20.83
N ALA A 426 21.40 6.07 -21.63
CA ALA A 426 21.64 6.36 -23.06
C ALA A 426 20.33 6.53 -23.85
N HIS A 427 19.26 5.88 -23.41
CA HIS A 427 17.92 6.01 -24.00
C HIS A 427 17.05 7.11 -23.33
N GLY A 428 17.60 7.91 -22.42
CA GLY A 428 16.89 9.01 -21.75
C GLY A 428 15.78 8.56 -20.80
N LEU A 429 15.82 7.32 -20.31
CA LEU A 429 14.83 6.77 -19.42
C LEU A 429 15.22 6.91 -17.94
N TRP A 430 16.49 7.24 -17.66
CA TRP A 430 17.01 7.31 -16.29
C TRP A 430 18.18 8.30 -16.15
#